data_6226c82fb366a4c9a7cc0bd47f66a482
#
_entry.id   6226c82fb366a4c9a7cc0bd47f66a482
#
_cell.length_a   1.000
_cell.length_b   1.000
_cell.length_c   1.000
_cell.angle_alpha   90.00
_cell.angle_beta   90.00
_cell.angle_gamma   90.00
#
_symmetry.space_group_name_H-M   'P 1'
#
loop_
_entity.id
_entity.type
_entity.pdbx_description
1 polymer ?
#
loop_
_entity_poly.entity_id
_entity_poly.type
_entity_poly.pdbx_seq_one_letter_code
_entity_poly.pdbx_strand_id
1 'polypeptide(L)'
;VFFIVPIPSVLLDVMLAFNISIALIIVFNVLFVREVLDMSFFPTLLLFTTIFRISLNVSSTRLILTTGDPGNVVETFGSFVGGGDMIIGGIIFIVLVLIQFIVINKGSERVSEVTARFTLDAMPGKQMAIDADLNTGTINEKQARERREKIQAESSFFGAMDGATKYVKGDAVAGLIITFINLIGGTAMGMMRQGLPFADAIQQYGLLTIGDGLVSQIPSLVISLSTGILVTKASKEADFGEVLIKQLFGIPKVLYIVGATLIFLGIVTPLNPILFVPFGLSLIHISEPTRPR
;
A
#
# COMPACT_ATOMS: atom_id res chain seq x y z
N VAL A 1 4.24 3.46 -24.28
CA VAL A 1 3.36 4.25 -25.15
C VAL A 1 2.94 5.54 -24.42
N PHE A 2 2.38 5.50 -23.22
CA PHE A 2 1.88 6.67 -22.47
C PHE A 2 2.94 7.71 -22.09
N PHE A 3 4.22 7.35 -22.03
CA PHE A 3 5.31 8.32 -21.83
C PHE A 3 5.47 9.31 -23.00
N ILE A 4 5.13 8.88 -24.21
CA ILE A 4 5.43 9.63 -25.43
C ILE A 4 4.16 10.19 -26.06
N VAL A 5 3.08 9.40 -26.08
CA VAL A 5 1.82 9.76 -26.74
C VAL A 5 0.96 10.59 -25.78
N PRO A 6 0.56 11.81 -26.16
CA PRO A 6 -0.37 12.58 -25.35
C PRO A 6 -1.74 11.90 -25.32
N ILE A 7 -2.29 11.77 -24.13
CA ILE A 7 -3.64 11.22 -23.92
C ILE A 7 -4.59 12.34 -23.50
N PRO A 8 -5.87 12.29 -23.89
CA PRO A 8 -6.86 13.26 -23.42
C PRO A 8 -7.16 13.06 -21.92
N SER A 9 -7.60 14.13 -21.23
CA SER A 9 -7.90 14.11 -19.78
C SER A 9 -8.91 13.04 -19.39
N VAL A 10 -9.95 12.83 -20.19
CA VAL A 10 -10.96 11.76 -19.96
C VAL A 10 -10.33 10.36 -19.94
N LEU A 11 -9.38 10.08 -20.84
CA LEU A 11 -8.69 8.80 -20.85
C LEU A 11 -7.77 8.66 -19.65
N LEU A 12 -7.13 9.75 -19.22
CA LEU A 12 -6.33 9.77 -17.99
C LEU A 12 -7.18 9.44 -16.77
N ASP A 13 -8.37 10.04 -16.64
CA ASP A 13 -9.31 9.75 -15.54
C ASP A 13 -9.66 8.24 -15.47
N VAL A 14 -10.00 7.64 -16.61
CA VAL A 14 -10.27 6.20 -16.69
C VAL A 14 -9.05 5.36 -16.27
N MET A 15 -7.86 5.73 -16.72
CA MET A 15 -6.64 5.00 -16.38
C MET A 15 -6.25 5.16 -14.91
N LEU A 16 -6.49 6.32 -14.30
CA LEU A 16 -6.29 6.56 -12.86
C LEU A 16 -7.27 5.70 -12.03
N ALA A 17 -8.54 5.66 -12.40
CA ALA A 17 -9.53 4.80 -11.77
C ALA A 17 -9.16 3.31 -11.91
N PHE A 18 -8.67 2.89 -13.07
CA PHE A 18 -8.18 1.54 -13.31
C PHE A 18 -6.96 1.22 -12.44
N ASN A 19 -6.01 2.14 -12.28
CA ASN A 19 -4.85 1.98 -11.42
C ASN A 19 -5.22 1.77 -9.95
N ILE A 20 -6.18 2.54 -9.44
CA ILE A 20 -6.74 2.37 -8.09
C ILE A 20 -7.41 1.00 -7.96
N SER A 21 -8.19 0.60 -8.96
CA SER A 21 -8.87 -0.70 -8.97
C SER A 21 -7.88 -1.87 -8.93
N ILE A 22 -6.81 -1.81 -9.72
CA ILE A 22 -5.73 -2.82 -9.68
C ILE A 22 -5.12 -2.90 -8.28
N ALA A 23 -4.80 -1.77 -7.66
CA ALA A 23 -4.22 -1.74 -6.32
C ALA A 23 -5.15 -2.38 -5.28
N LEU A 24 -6.46 -2.12 -5.35
CA LEU A 24 -7.46 -2.76 -4.50
C LEU A 24 -7.56 -4.27 -4.75
N ILE A 25 -7.56 -4.70 -6.01
CA ILE A 25 -7.55 -6.13 -6.36
C ILE A 25 -6.31 -6.81 -5.77
N ILE A 26 -5.14 -6.16 -5.85
CA ILE A 26 -3.89 -6.70 -5.30
C ILE A 26 -3.99 -6.88 -3.78
N VAL A 27 -4.44 -5.87 -3.03
CA VAL A 27 -4.50 -5.98 -1.56
C VAL A 27 -5.49 -7.05 -1.13
N PHE A 28 -6.66 -7.13 -1.77
CA PHE A 28 -7.62 -8.17 -1.43
C PHE A 28 -7.10 -9.58 -1.78
N ASN A 29 -6.44 -9.76 -2.93
CA ASN A 29 -5.81 -11.04 -3.23
C ASN A 29 -4.74 -11.41 -2.18
N VAL A 30 -3.91 -10.47 -1.75
CA VAL A 30 -2.90 -10.71 -0.71
C VAL A 30 -3.55 -11.07 0.62
N LEU A 31 -4.68 -10.48 0.97
CA LEU A 31 -5.40 -10.81 2.22
C LEU A 31 -5.94 -12.25 2.20
N PHE A 32 -6.47 -12.71 1.06
CA PHE A 32 -7.13 -14.01 0.93
C PHE A 32 -6.20 -15.14 0.46
N VAL A 33 -5.03 -14.85 -0.09
CA VAL A 33 -4.08 -15.90 -0.48
C VAL A 33 -3.64 -16.72 0.73
N ARG A 34 -3.42 -18.03 0.56
CA ARG A 34 -3.03 -18.93 1.65
C ARG A 34 -1.52 -19.09 1.77
N GLU A 35 -0.86 -19.37 0.67
CA GLU A 35 0.60 -19.48 0.63
C GLU A 35 1.21 -18.32 -0.16
N VAL A 36 2.40 -17.86 0.24
CA VAL A 36 3.12 -16.78 -0.44
C VAL A 36 3.41 -17.15 -1.90
N LEU A 37 3.69 -18.42 -2.17
CA LEU A 37 3.98 -18.92 -3.52
C LEU A 37 2.76 -18.97 -4.45
N ASP A 38 1.54 -18.93 -3.92
CA ASP A 38 0.32 -18.80 -4.74
C ASP A 38 0.31 -17.46 -5.50
N MET A 39 1.08 -16.49 -5.01
CA MET A 39 1.33 -15.21 -5.70
C MET A 39 2.76 -15.09 -6.22
N SER A 40 3.29 -16.16 -6.80
CA SER A 40 4.67 -16.19 -7.34
C SER A 40 4.96 -15.09 -8.37
N PHE A 41 3.95 -14.61 -9.09
CA PHE A 41 4.03 -13.50 -10.03
C PHE A 41 4.02 -12.11 -9.39
N PHE A 42 3.81 -12.00 -8.08
CA PHE A 42 3.67 -10.72 -7.39
C PHE A 42 4.85 -9.75 -7.57
N PRO A 43 6.13 -10.17 -7.51
CA PRO A 43 7.25 -9.26 -7.75
C PRO A 43 7.20 -8.62 -9.15
N THR A 44 6.84 -9.41 -10.16
CA THR A 44 6.67 -8.92 -11.53
C THR A 44 5.47 -7.96 -11.63
N LEU A 45 4.38 -8.26 -10.94
CA LEU A 45 3.20 -7.40 -10.88
C LEU A 45 3.54 -6.02 -10.25
N LEU A 46 4.40 -6.00 -9.23
CA LEU A 46 4.91 -4.74 -8.64
C LEU A 46 5.64 -3.89 -9.67
N LEU A 47 6.48 -4.50 -10.50
CA LEU A 47 7.20 -3.76 -11.56
C LEU A 47 6.22 -3.19 -12.59
N PHE A 48 5.27 -3.97 -13.08
CA PHE A 48 4.29 -3.52 -14.06
C PHE A 48 3.41 -2.39 -13.52
N THR A 49 2.87 -2.53 -12.32
CA THR A 49 2.02 -1.51 -11.71
C THR A 49 2.79 -0.22 -11.44
N THR A 50 4.05 -0.32 -11.07
CA THR A 50 4.93 0.83 -10.86
C THR A 50 5.21 1.57 -12.18
N ILE A 51 5.57 0.86 -13.25
CA ILE A 51 5.78 1.47 -14.57
C ILE A 51 4.49 2.12 -15.09
N PHE A 52 3.35 1.45 -14.91
CA PHE A 52 2.06 1.99 -15.30
C PHE A 52 1.75 3.29 -14.57
N ARG A 53 1.95 3.34 -13.25
CA ARG A 53 1.76 4.53 -12.42
C ARG A 53 2.68 5.69 -12.82
N ILE A 54 3.99 5.42 -13.01
CA ILE A 54 4.93 6.46 -13.48
C ILE A 54 4.47 7.01 -14.84
N SER A 55 3.98 6.16 -15.74
CA SER A 55 3.46 6.58 -17.04
C SER A 55 2.25 7.51 -16.90
N LEU A 56 1.35 7.23 -15.95
CA LEU A 56 0.22 8.11 -15.66
C LEU A 56 0.66 9.43 -15.06
N ASN A 57 1.62 9.44 -14.14
CA ASN A 57 2.18 10.65 -13.54
C ASN A 57 2.85 11.56 -14.58
N VAL A 58 3.55 10.98 -15.57
CA VAL A 58 4.11 11.78 -16.68
C VAL A 58 3.01 12.33 -17.58
N SER A 59 1.95 11.57 -17.80
CA SER A 59 0.81 12.03 -18.61
C SER A 59 0.02 13.13 -17.92
N SER A 60 -0.26 13.01 -16.61
CA SER A 60 -0.92 14.05 -15.83
C SER A 60 -0.07 15.33 -15.75
N THR A 61 1.23 15.19 -15.51
CA THR A 61 2.19 16.31 -15.56
C THR A 61 2.11 17.07 -16.88
N ARG A 62 2.10 16.33 -18.00
CA ARG A 62 1.97 16.96 -19.32
C ARG A 62 0.68 17.75 -19.44
N LEU A 63 -0.45 17.19 -19.04
CA LEU A 63 -1.74 17.89 -19.09
C LEU A 63 -1.76 19.12 -18.17
N ILE A 64 -1.27 19.00 -16.94
CA ILE A 64 -1.14 20.13 -16.01
C ILE A 64 -0.33 21.27 -16.65
N LEU A 65 0.84 20.96 -17.22
CA LEU A 65 1.74 21.97 -17.77
C LEU A 65 1.27 22.54 -19.12
N THR A 66 0.52 21.78 -19.93
CA THR A 66 0.11 22.22 -21.27
C THR A 66 -1.26 22.87 -21.30
N THR A 67 -2.23 22.29 -20.64
CA THR A 67 -3.64 22.75 -20.68
C THR A 67 -4.14 23.32 -19.35
N GLY A 68 -3.51 22.96 -18.22
CA GLY A 68 -4.02 23.26 -16.90
C GLY A 68 -5.26 22.41 -16.52
N ASP A 69 -5.57 21.38 -17.31
CA ASP A 69 -6.71 20.47 -17.12
C ASP A 69 -6.23 19.02 -17.16
N PRO A 70 -5.85 18.44 -15.99
CA PRO A 70 -5.44 17.05 -15.89
C PRO A 70 -6.61 16.06 -15.79
N GLY A 71 -7.85 16.54 -15.81
CA GLY A 71 -9.06 15.72 -15.68
C GLY A 71 -9.74 15.85 -14.32
N ASN A 72 -10.97 15.35 -14.27
CA ASN A 72 -11.85 15.51 -13.10
C ASN A 72 -11.35 14.78 -11.86
N VAL A 73 -10.69 13.64 -12.01
CA VAL A 73 -10.18 12.85 -10.87
C VAL A 73 -9.13 13.66 -10.12
N VAL A 74 -8.14 14.19 -10.81
CA VAL A 74 -7.06 14.98 -10.20
C VAL A 74 -7.61 16.27 -9.56
N GLU A 75 -8.48 16.98 -10.27
CA GLU A 75 -9.09 18.22 -9.78
C GLU A 75 -9.96 17.99 -8.53
N THR A 76 -10.76 16.92 -8.53
CA THR A 76 -11.62 16.56 -7.40
C THR A 76 -10.78 16.22 -6.16
N PHE A 77 -9.73 15.41 -6.31
CA PHE A 77 -8.85 15.09 -5.18
C PHE A 77 -8.12 16.30 -4.62
N GLY A 78 -7.64 17.21 -5.49
CA GLY A 78 -6.99 18.44 -5.06
C GLY A 78 -7.92 19.36 -4.25
N SER A 79 -9.14 19.55 -4.72
CA SER A 79 -10.14 20.38 -4.05
C SER A 79 -10.69 19.72 -2.77
N PHE A 80 -10.89 18.40 -2.77
CA PHE A 80 -11.46 17.67 -1.64
C PHE A 80 -10.57 17.74 -0.40
N VAL A 81 -9.26 17.51 -0.54
CA VAL A 81 -8.35 17.42 0.61
C VAL A 81 -8.08 18.79 1.25
N GLY A 82 -8.02 19.85 0.45
CA GLY A 82 -7.80 21.21 0.95
C GLY A 82 -9.08 21.98 1.25
N GLY A 83 -10.26 21.41 0.96
CA GLY A 83 -11.52 22.20 1.00
C GLY A 83 -11.48 23.40 0.04
N GLY A 84 -10.71 23.33 -1.04
CA GLY A 84 -10.46 24.43 -1.98
C GLY A 84 -9.33 25.39 -1.56
N ASP A 85 -8.72 25.20 -0.39
CA ASP A 85 -7.57 25.98 0.07
C ASP A 85 -6.26 25.24 -0.18
N MET A 86 -5.39 25.83 -1.01
CA MET A 86 -4.09 25.25 -1.38
C MET A 86 -3.15 25.12 -0.18
N ILE A 87 -3.21 26.05 0.80
CA ILE A 87 -2.32 26.02 1.97
C ILE A 87 -2.67 24.83 2.86
N ILE A 88 -3.96 24.67 3.17
CA ILE A 88 -4.46 23.54 3.98
C ILE A 88 -4.18 22.22 3.25
N GLY A 89 -4.54 22.12 1.98
CA GLY A 89 -4.28 20.95 1.15
C GLY A 89 -2.80 20.61 1.06
N GLY A 90 -1.93 21.61 0.91
CA GLY A 90 -0.49 21.46 0.86
C GLY A 90 0.10 20.91 2.17
N ILE A 91 -0.34 21.42 3.31
CA ILE A 91 0.10 20.91 4.62
C ILE A 91 -0.31 19.44 4.80
N ILE A 92 -1.57 19.11 4.51
CA ILE A 92 -2.07 17.72 4.61
C ILE A 92 -1.29 16.82 3.63
N PHE A 93 -1.08 17.26 2.40
CA PHE A 93 -0.32 16.53 1.39
C PHE A 93 1.11 16.24 1.86
N ILE A 94 1.83 17.23 2.39
CA ILE A 94 3.19 17.04 2.92
C ILE A 94 3.20 16.01 4.05
N VAL A 95 2.25 16.07 4.98
CA VAL A 95 2.12 15.10 6.07
C VAL A 95 1.92 13.68 5.51
N LEU A 96 1.01 13.53 4.54
CA LEU A 96 0.76 12.22 3.90
C LEU A 96 1.98 11.69 3.16
N VAL A 97 2.69 12.54 2.41
CA VAL A 97 3.95 12.18 1.72
C VAL A 97 5.01 11.71 2.73
N LEU A 98 5.18 12.42 3.84
CA LEU A 98 6.14 12.06 4.87
C LEU A 98 5.81 10.71 5.51
N ILE A 99 4.54 10.49 5.86
CA ILE A 99 4.09 9.21 6.42
C ILE A 99 4.32 8.08 5.41
N GLN A 100 3.91 8.27 4.16
CA GLN A 100 4.09 7.27 3.11
C GLN A 100 5.56 6.93 2.90
N PHE A 101 6.43 7.93 2.79
CA PHE A 101 7.83 7.70 2.49
C PHE A 101 8.59 7.10 3.68
N ILE A 102 8.43 7.70 4.89
CA ILE A 102 9.22 7.32 6.07
C ILE A 102 8.68 6.05 6.72
N VAL A 103 7.35 5.95 6.87
CA VAL A 103 6.75 4.85 7.63
C VAL A 103 6.45 3.67 6.71
N ILE A 104 5.72 3.90 5.63
CA ILE A 104 5.16 2.80 4.83
C ILE A 104 6.22 2.24 3.87
N ASN A 105 6.82 3.07 3.01
CA ASN A 105 7.76 2.58 2.00
C ASN A 105 9.06 2.05 2.62
N LYS A 106 9.68 2.80 3.54
CA LYS A 106 10.87 2.32 4.25
C LYS A 106 10.57 1.10 5.13
N GLY A 107 9.40 1.07 5.77
CA GLY A 107 8.96 -0.06 6.58
C GLY A 107 8.81 -1.32 5.75
N SER A 108 8.05 -1.26 4.66
CA SER A 108 7.83 -2.39 3.74
C SER A 108 9.12 -2.87 3.09
N GLU A 109 9.99 -1.94 2.64
CA GLU A 109 11.32 -2.26 2.10
C GLU A 109 12.16 -3.04 3.12
N ARG A 110 12.23 -2.54 4.36
CA ARG A 110 13.04 -3.16 5.41
C ARG A 110 12.53 -4.55 5.79
N VAL A 111 11.23 -4.71 5.91
CA VAL A 111 10.62 -6.02 6.18
C VAL A 111 10.93 -7.00 5.06
N SER A 112 10.78 -6.59 3.79
CA SER A 112 11.07 -7.42 2.63
C SER A 112 12.56 -7.83 2.58
N GLU A 113 13.49 -6.90 2.78
CA GLU A 113 14.92 -7.14 2.81
C GLU A 113 15.31 -8.15 3.89
N VAL A 114 14.81 -7.93 5.11
CA VAL A 114 15.14 -8.80 6.26
C VAL A 114 14.56 -10.20 6.07
N THR A 115 13.31 -10.31 5.61
CA THR A 115 12.68 -11.61 5.36
C THR A 115 13.37 -12.35 4.23
N ALA A 116 13.72 -11.68 3.14
CA ALA A 116 14.48 -12.27 2.05
C ALA A 116 15.83 -12.82 2.55
N ARG A 117 16.57 -12.02 3.32
CA ARG A 117 17.85 -12.45 3.90
C ARG A 117 17.69 -13.71 4.77
N PHE A 118 16.78 -13.70 5.74
CA PHE A 118 16.58 -14.87 6.60
C PHE A 118 16.14 -16.12 5.83
N THR A 119 15.30 -15.97 4.82
CA THR A 119 14.87 -17.09 3.99
C THR A 119 16.03 -17.68 3.19
N LEU A 120 16.88 -16.82 2.61
CA LEU A 120 18.07 -17.25 1.84
C LEU A 120 19.12 -17.87 2.75
N ASP A 121 19.39 -17.30 3.91
CA ASP A 121 20.36 -17.82 4.88
C ASP A 121 19.93 -19.17 5.49
N ALA A 122 18.62 -19.42 5.63
CA ALA A 122 18.08 -20.68 6.11
C ALA A 122 18.08 -21.81 5.05
N MET A 123 18.29 -21.49 3.77
CA MET A 123 18.15 -22.43 2.66
C MET A 123 19.11 -23.64 2.76
N PRO A 124 20.42 -23.49 3.05
CA PRO A 124 21.31 -24.63 3.20
C PRO A 124 20.87 -25.58 4.32
N GLY A 125 20.40 -25.03 5.44
CA GLY A 125 19.88 -25.84 6.55
C GLY A 125 18.62 -26.63 6.18
N LYS A 126 17.69 -26.01 5.43
CA LYS A 126 16.50 -26.69 4.91
C LYS A 126 16.88 -27.81 3.94
N GLN A 127 17.89 -27.61 3.08
CA GLN A 127 18.36 -28.64 2.15
C GLN A 127 19.00 -29.79 2.88
N MET A 128 19.86 -29.54 3.87
CA MET A 128 20.47 -30.59 4.69
C MET A 128 19.42 -31.42 5.46
N ALA A 129 18.35 -30.78 5.95
CA ALA A 129 17.26 -31.49 6.60
C ALA A 129 16.52 -32.45 5.63
N ILE A 130 16.31 -32.04 4.37
CA ILE A 130 15.70 -32.89 3.34
C ILE A 130 16.63 -34.09 3.04
N ASP A 131 17.94 -33.86 2.95
CA ASP A 131 18.92 -34.91 2.69
C ASP A 131 18.97 -35.93 3.86
N ALA A 132 18.89 -35.44 5.10
CA ALA A 132 18.79 -36.30 6.29
C ALA A 132 17.49 -37.13 6.30
N ASP A 133 16.33 -36.51 6.01
CA ASP A 133 15.06 -37.23 5.92
C ASP A 133 15.07 -38.31 4.82
N LEU A 134 15.70 -38.01 3.67
CA LEU A 134 15.84 -38.96 2.58
C LEU A 134 16.77 -40.12 2.96
N ASN A 135 17.90 -39.86 3.61
CA ASN A 135 18.86 -40.86 4.05
C ASN A 135 18.32 -41.79 5.14
N THR A 136 17.44 -41.25 6.00
CA THR A 136 16.75 -42.06 7.04
C THR A 136 15.54 -42.80 6.51
N GLY A 137 15.17 -42.63 5.24
CA GLY A 137 13.98 -43.24 4.65
C GLY A 137 12.65 -42.66 5.12
N THR A 138 12.66 -41.51 5.82
CA THR A 138 11.45 -40.81 6.28
C THR A 138 10.65 -40.28 5.10
N ILE A 139 11.34 -39.88 4.01
CA ILE A 139 10.76 -39.42 2.73
C ILE A 139 11.37 -40.19 1.58
N ASN A 140 10.63 -40.30 0.47
CA ASN A 140 11.13 -40.89 -0.76
C ASN A 140 11.77 -39.84 -1.68
N GLU A 141 12.47 -40.28 -2.73
CA GLU A 141 13.15 -39.40 -3.71
C GLU A 141 12.19 -38.38 -4.35
N LYS A 142 10.96 -38.79 -4.65
CA LYS A 142 9.95 -37.89 -5.23
C LYS A 142 9.58 -36.76 -4.26
N GLN A 143 9.34 -37.11 -3.01
CA GLN A 143 9.03 -36.12 -1.96
C GLN A 143 10.23 -35.20 -1.67
N ALA A 144 11.44 -35.73 -1.68
CA ALA A 144 12.66 -34.94 -1.53
C ALA A 144 12.81 -33.93 -2.67
N ARG A 145 12.55 -34.35 -3.92
CA ARG A 145 12.56 -33.48 -5.07
C ARG A 145 11.52 -32.37 -4.99
N GLU A 146 10.27 -32.69 -4.66
CA GLU A 146 9.18 -31.71 -4.49
C GLU A 146 9.51 -30.69 -3.39
N ARG A 147 10.08 -31.12 -2.27
CA ARG A 147 10.51 -30.21 -1.18
C ARG A 147 11.66 -29.31 -1.60
N ARG A 148 12.65 -29.80 -2.36
CA ARG A 148 13.74 -28.98 -2.90
C ARG A 148 13.23 -27.94 -3.91
N GLU A 149 12.33 -28.34 -4.82
CA GLU A 149 11.70 -27.42 -5.77
C GLU A 149 10.93 -26.31 -5.05
N LYS A 150 10.21 -26.63 -3.96
CA LYS A 150 9.52 -25.64 -3.14
C LYS A 150 10.50 -24.65 -2.48
N ILE A 151 11.60 -25.13 -1.89
CA ILE A 151 12.64 -24.26 -1.31
C ILE A 151 13.25 -23.35 -2.36
N GLN A 152 13.53 -23.88 -3.55
CA GLN A 152 14.07 -23.09 -4.66
C GLN A 152 13.08 -22.02 -5.12
N ALA A 153 11.79 -22.32 -5.20
CA ALA A 153 10.74 -21.37 -5.53
C ALA A 153 10.61 -20.27 -4.48
N GLU A 154 10.65 -20.64 -3.18
CA GLU A 154 10.65 -19.67 -2.06
C GLU A 154 11.86 -18.72 -2.18
N SER A 155 13.05 -19.25 -2.40
CA SER A 155 14.27 -18.46 -2.55
C SER A 155 14.19 -17.49 -3.72
N SER A 156 13.75 -17.96 -4.89
CA SER A 156 13.59 -17.14 -6.08
C SER A 156 12.55 -16.04 -5.88
N PHE A 157 11.44 -16.37 -5.21
CA PHE A 157 10.39 -15.40 -4.89
C PHE A 157 10.90 -14.29 -3.98
N PHE A 158 11.51 -14.63 -2.84
CA PHE A 158 11.98 -13.63 -1.87
C PHE A 158 13.15 -12.79 -2.43
N GLY A 159 14.04 -13.39 -3.25
CA GLY A 159 15.07 -12.64 -3.95
C GLY A 159 14.51 -11.64 -4.95
N ALA A 160 13.48 -12.03 -5.72
CA ALA A 160 12.79 -11.14 -6.63
C ALA A 160 12.01 -10.02 -5.89
N MET A 161 11.42 -10.33 -4.73
CA MET A 161 10.72 -9.37 -3.88
C MET A 161 11.65 -8.28 -3.36
N ASP A 162 12.85 -8.61 -2.91
CA ASP A 162 13.84 -7.61 -2.47
C ASP A 162 14.17 -6.63 -3.60
N GLY A 163 14.35 -7.13 -4.82
CA GLY A 163 14.56 -6.29 -6.01
C GLY A 163 13.35 -5.41 -6.35
N ALA A 164 12.16 -5.98 -6.36
CA ALA A 164 10.93 -5.28 -6.72
C ALA A 164 10.57 -4.17 -5.71
N THR A 165 10.77 -4.40 -4.41
CA THR A 165 10.50 -3.38 -3.38
C THR A 165 11.44 -2.18 -3.48
N LYS A 166 12.69 -2.37 -3.84
CA LYS A 166 13.64 -1.29 -4.12
C LYS A 166 13.21 -0.44 -5.33
N TYR A 167 12.64 -1.09 -6.35
CA TYR A 167 12.10 -0.40 -7.52
C TYR A 167 10.88 0.45 -7.16
N VAL A 168 9.94 -0.06 -6.35
CA VAL A 168 8.77 0.69 -5.85
C VAL A 168 9.19 1.92 -5.04
N LYS A 169 10.28 1.83 -4.28
CA LYS A 169 10.83 2.99 -3.56
C LYS A 169 11.34 4.07 -4.51
N GLY A 170 11.98 3.69 -5.61
CA GLY A 170 12.45 4.63 -6.65
C GLY A 170 11.30 5.45 -7.24
N ASP A 171 10.14 4.83 -7.46
CA ASP A 171 8.93 5.51 -7.93
C ASP A 171 8.41 6.57 -6.95
N ALA A 172 8.44 6.30 -5.65
CA ALA A 172 8.02 7.28 -4.64
C ALA A 172 8.91 8.54 -4.66
N VAL A 173 10.22 8.37 -4.90
CA VAL A 173 11.15 9.50 -5.07
C VAL A 173 10.87 10.25 -6.37
N ALA A 174 10.64 9.52 -7.47
CA ALA A 174 10.28 10.12 -8.76
C ALA A 174 8.98 10.92 -8.67
N GLY A 175 7.95 10.37 -8.01
CA GLY A 175 6.68 11.06 -7.77
C GLY A 175 6.86 12.38 -7.02
N LEU A 176 7.73 12.42 -6.01
CA LEU A 176 8.02 13.65 -5.27
C LEU A 176 8.71 14.69 -6.16
N ILE A 177 9.65 14.30 -7.01
CA ILE A 177 10.31 15.19 -7.98
C ILE A 177 9.27 15.73 -8.99
N ILE A 178 8.39 14.87 -9.49
CA ILE A 178 7.31 15.25 -10.40
C ILE A 178 6.38 16.28 -9.75
N THR A 179 6.04 16.08 -8.47
CA THR A 179 5.23 17.05 -7.71
C THR A 179 5.88 18.44 -7.67
N PHE A 180 7.19 18.53 -7.42
CA PHE A 180 7.89 19.81 -7.47
C PHE A 180 7.91 20.41 -8.87
N ILE A 181 8.09 19.60 -9.90
CA ILE A 181 8.02 20.06 -11.30
C ILE A 181 6.63 20.60 -11.62
N ASN A 182 5.57 19.90 -11.20
CA ASN A 182 4.19 20.35 -11.42
C ASN A 182 3.90 21.67 -10.71
N LEU A 183 4.32 21.82 -9.47
CA LEU A 183 4.10 23.04 -8.70
C LEU A 183 4.83 24.25 -9.31
N ILE A 184 6.13 24.12 -9.50
CA ILE A 184 6.96 25.23 -10.00
C ILE A 184 6.67 25.49 -11.48
N GLY A 185 6.69 24.43 -12.29
CA GLY A 185 6.46 24.51 -13.73
C GLY A 185 5.04 24.96 -14.05
N GLY A 186 4.04 24.40 -13.34
CA GLY A 186 2.64 24.79 -13.50
C GLY A 186 2.39 26.24 -13.14
N THR A 187 2.90 26.72 -12.00
CA THR A 187 2.79 28.13 -11.60
C THR A 187 3.42 29.06 -12.66
N ALA A 188 4.62 28.70 -13.11
CA ALA A 188 5.30 29.46 -14.16
C ALA A 188 4.48 29.52 -15.49
N MET A 189 3.91 28.37 -15.89
CA MET A 189 3.07 28.28 -17.10
C MET A 189 1.76 29.08 -16.95
N GLY A 190 1.13 29.04 -15.76
CA GLY A 190 -0.06 29.87 -15.46
C GLY A 190 0.23 31.35 -15.59
N MET A 191 1.37 31.82 -15.08
CA MET A 191 1.79 33.22 -15.22
C MET A 191 2.14 33.59 -16.67
N MET A 192 2.91 32.74 -17.36
CA MET A 192 3.45 33.10 -18.70
C MET A 192 2.43 32.91 -19.83
N ARG A 193 1.59 31.90 -19.78
CA ARG A 193 0.63 31.59 -20.87
C ARG A 193 -0.77 32.13 -20.61
N GLN A 194 -1.23 32.05 -19.36
CA GLN A 194 -2.58 32.47 -19.00
C GLN A 194 -2.62 33.91 -18.45
N GLY A 195 -1.45 34.50 -18.19
CA GLY A 195 -1.36 35.89 -17.65
C GLY A 195 -1.88 35.98 -16.20
N LEU A 196 -1.94 34.88 -15.48
CA LEU A 196 -2.44 34.87 -14.08
C LEU A 196 -1.48 35.60 -13.16
N PRO A 197 -1.99 36.36 -12.18
CA PRO A 197 -1.19 36.81 -11.05
C PRO A 197 -0.54 35.64 -10.33
N PHE A 198 0.62 35.84 -9.73
CA PHE A 198 1.35 34.77 -9.01
C PHE A 198 0.47 34.05 -7.96
N ALA A 199 -0.33 34.80 -7.19
CA ALA A 199 -1.20 34.26 -6.17
C ALA A 199 -2.26 33.31 -6.76
N ASP A 200 -2.87 33.64 -7.86
CA ASP A 200 -3.88 32.83 -8.53
C ASP A 200 -3.24 31.59 -9.21
N ALA A 201 -2.09 31.81 -9.87
CA ALA A 201 -1.35 30.74 -10.51
C ALA A 201 -0.89 29.68 -9.51
N ILE A 202 -0.31 30.06 -8.37
CA ILE A 202 0.16 29.11 -7.36
C ILE A 202 -1.02 28.40 -6.68
N GLN A 203 -2.15 29.07 -6.49
CA GLN A 203 -3.35 28.46 -5.93
C GLN A 203 -3.93 27.41 -6.88
N GLN A 204 -4.11 27.74 -8.14
CA GLN A 204 -4.66 26.82 -9.15
C GLN A 204 -3.75 25.61 -9.36
N TYR A 205 -2.49 25.86 -9.72
CA TYR A 205 -1.54 24.79 -10.01
C TYR A 205 -1.09 24.02 -8.76
N GLY A 206 -1.14 24.66 -7.59
CA GLY A 206 -0.93 24.00 -6.31
C GLY A 206 -2.01 22.98 -6.02
N LEU A 207 -3.29 23.30 -6.18
CA LEU A 207 -4.39 22.36 -6.01
C LEU A 207 -4.32 21.20 -6.99
N LEU A 208 -4.02 21.46 -8.27
CA LEU A 208 -3.82 20.41 -9.27
C LEU A 208 -2.63 19.50 -8.93
N THR A 209 -1.54 20.07 -8.45
CA THR A 209 -0.35 19.30 -8.02
C THR A 209 -0.64 18.43 -6.82
N ILE A 210 -1.38 18.94 -5.83
CA ILE A 210 -1.81 18.19 -4.66
C ILE A 210 -2.73 17.03 -5.10
N GLY A 211 -3.69 17.29 -5.99
CA GLY A 211 -4.58 16.27 -6.52
C GLY A 211 -3.85 15.16 -7.26
N ASP A 212 -2.95 15.51 -8.17
CA ASP A 212 -2.11 14.54 -8.91
C ASP A 212 -1.26 13.69 -7.97
N GLY A 213 -0.61 14.31 -7.00
CA GLY A 213 0.18 13.61 -6.00
C GLY A 213 -0.66 12.65 -5.14
N LEU A 214 -1.84 13.07 -4.68
CA LEU A 214 -2.72 12.23 -3.86
C LEU A 214 -3.27 11.02 -4.62
N VAL A 215 -3.75 11.23 -5.85
CA VAL A 215 -4.25 10.15 -6.71
C VAL A 215 -3.17 9.11 -6.97
N SER A 216 -1.92 9.54 -7.13
CA SER A 216 -0.77 8.66 -7.32
C SER A 216 -0.35 7.94 -6.03
N GLN A 217 -0.55 8.58 -4.87
CA GLN A 217 -0.17 8.01 -3.56
C GLN A 217 -1.06 6.85 -3.13
N ILE A 218 -2.37 6.91 -3.39
CA ILE A 218 -3.32 5.87 -2.95
C ILE A 218 -2.90 4.47 -3.43
N PRO A 219 -2.71 4.21 -4.74
CA PRO A 219 -2.24 2.91 -5.20
C PRO A 219 -0.87 2.52 -4.65
N SER A 220 0.05 3.47 -4.54
CA SER A 220 1.38 3.25 -3.97
C SER A 220 1.33 2.75 -2.53
N LEU A 221 0.51 3.39 -1.71
CA LEU A 221 0.30 3.05 -0.31
C LEU A 221 -0.30 1.64 -0.17
N VAL A 222 -1.35 1.35 -0.93
CA VAL A 222 -2.05 0.04 -0.93
C VAL A 222 -1.10 -1.07 -1.38
N ILE A 223 -0.31 -0.85 -2.42
CA ILE A 223 0.66 -1.84 -2.94
C ILE A 223 1.80 -2.06 -1.93
N SER A 224 2.32 -1.01 -1.30
CA SER A 224 3.36 -1.12 -0.26
C SER A 224 2.86 -1.88 0.96
N LEU A 225 1.62 -1.64 1.39
CA LEU A 225 0.96 -2.39 2.45
C LEU A 225 0.80 -3.87 2.06
N SER A 226 0.32 -4.14 0.85
CA SER A 226 0.17 -5.49 0.31
C SER A 226 1.50 -6.25 0.31
N THR A 227 2.57 -5.57 -0.09
CA THR A 227 3.93 -6.11 -0.05
C THR A 227 4.35 -6.51 1.36
N GLY A 228 4.14 -5.61 2.34
CA GLY A 228 4.45 -5.89 3.74
C GLY A 228 3.66 -7.08 4.29
N ILE A 229 2.36 -7.14 4.04
CA ILE A 229 1.50 -8.24 4.47
C ILE A 229 1.93 -9.56 3.84
N LEU A 230 2.16 -9.59 2.52
CA LEU A 230 2.53 -10.82 1.82
C LEU A 230 3.85 -11.40 2.30
N VAL A 231 4.86 -10.54 2.50
CA VAL A 231 6.20 -10.97 2.93
C VAL A 231 6.22 -11.42 4.40
N THR A 232 5.35 -10.86 5.26
CA THR A 232 5.25 -11.25 6.67
C THR A 232 4.36 -12.46 6.92
N LYS A 233 3.71 -12.98 5.88
CA LYS A 233 2.79 -14.11 6.02
C LYS A 233 3.54 -15.41 6.34
N ALA A 234 3.40 -15.87 7.56
CA ALA A 234 4.10 -17.06 8.08
C ALA A 234 3.26 -18.33 8.06
N SER A 235 1.94 -18.24 7.95
CA SER A 235 1.02 -19.38 8.08
C SER A 235 0.69 -20.01 6.74
N LYS A 236 0.66 -21.35 6.72
CA LYS A 236 0.37 -22.15 5.52
C LYS A 236 -1.11 -22.56 5.39
N GLU A 237 -1.93 -22.35 6.44
CA GLU A 237 -3.23 -23.04 6.53
C GLU A 237 -4.46 -22.15 6.66
N ALA A 238 -4.31 -20.84 6.91
CA ALA A 238 -5.46 -19.94 7.09
C ALA A 238 -5.30 -18.61 6.38
N ASP A 239 -6.41 -18.03 5.96
CA ASP A 239 -6.46 -16.69 5.40
C ASP A 239 -5.99 -15.66 6.43
N PHE A 240 -5.26 -14.62 5.98
CA PHE A 240 -4.75 -13.57 6.86
C PHE A 240 -5.86 -12.94 7.70
N GLY A 241 -7.03 -12.70 7.11
CA GLY A 241 -8.18 -12.13 7.82
C GLY A 241 -8.69 -13.03 8.94
N GLU A 242 -8.77 -14.35 8.71
CA GLU A 242 -9.19 -15.31 9.73
C GLU A 242 -8.17 -15.37 10.89
N VAL A 243 -6.88 -15.42 10.57
CA VAL A 243 -5.81 -15.42 11.58
C VAL A 243 -5.84 -14.13 12.40
N LEU A 244 -5.99 -12.99 11.74
CA LEU A 244 -6.06 -11.68 12.39
C LEU A 244 -7.24 -11.58 13.35
N ILE A 245 -8.43 -11.96 12.90
CA ILE A 245 -9.65 -11.92 13.72
C ILE A 245 -9.48 -12.87 14.92
N LYS A 246 -9.00 -14.09 14.69
CA LYS A 246 -8.78 -15.06 15.75
C LYS A 246 -7.73 -14.61 16.79
N GLN A 247 -6.66 -13.97 16.33
CA GLN A 247 -5.61 -13.47 17.23
C GLN A 247 -6.04 -12.22 18.00
N LEU A 248 -6.77 -11.29 17.37
CA LEU A 248 -7.21 -10.06 18.02
C LEU A 248 -8.41 -10.27 18.95
N PHE A 249 -9.36 -11.08 18.52
CA PHE A 249 -10.63 -11.25 19.24
C PHE A 249 -10.79 -12.63 19.90
N GLY A 250 -9.83 -13.53 19.74
CA GLY A 250 -9.90 -14.89 20.24
C GLY A 250 -9.62 -15.03 21.76
N ILE A 251 -9.20 -13.96 22.43
CA ILE A 251 -8.93 -13.98 23.88
C ILE A 251 -9.99 -13.18 24.62
N PRO A 252 -11.05 -13.80 25.15
CA PRO A 252 -12.16 -13.09 25.79
C PRO A 252 -11.73 -12.15 26.93
N LYS A 253 -10.75 -12.57 27.73
CA LYS A 253 -10.22 -11.77 28.85
C LYS A 253 -9.69 -10.40 28.39
N VAL A 254 -9.05 -10.33 27.23
CA VAL A 254 -8.54 -9.06 26.68
C VAL A 254 -9.70 -8.16 26.29
N LEU A 255 -10.72 -8.70 25.65
CA LEU A 255 -11.91 -7.94 25.26
C LEU A 255 -12.68 -7.40 26.45
N TYR A 256 -12.81 -8.17 27.54
CA TYR A 256 -13.40 -7.69 28.79
C TYR A 256 -12.61 -6.55 29.41
N ILE A 257 -11.27 -6.66 29.47
CA ILE A 257 -10.42 -5.60 30.05
C ILE A 257 -10.51 -4.34 29.20
N VAL A 258 -10.38 -4.44 27.88
CA VAL A 258 -10.47 -3.30 26.97
C VAL A 258 -11.87 -2.67 27.01
N GLY A 259 -12.91 -3.49 26.97
CA GLY A 259 -14.30 -3.03 27.06
C GLY A 259 -14.58 -2.28 28.37
N ALA A 260 -14.16 -2.83 29.50
CA ALA A 260 -14.28 -2.17 30.81
C ALA A 260 -13.48 -0.85 30.86
N THR A 261 -12.27 -0.83 30.30
CA THR A 261 -11.44 0.38 30.23
C THR A 261 -12.12 1.47 29.41
N LEU A 262 -12.68 1.15 28.23
CA LEU A 262 -13.40 2.11 27.39
C LEU A 262 -14.63 2.68 28.11
N ILE A 263 -15.41 1.83 28.79
CA ILE A 263 -16.58 2.28 29.58
C ILE A 263 -16.12 3.20 30.69
N PHE A 264 -15.08 2.82 31.45
CA PHE A 264 -14.51 3.64 32.51
C PHE A 264 -14.05 5.02 31.99
N LEU A 265 -13.29 5.04 30.89
CA LEU A 265 -12.84 6.28 30.25
C LEU A 265 -14.03 7.15 29.80
N GLY A 266 -15.06 6.56 29.21
CA GLY A 266 -16.25 7.29 28.76
C GLY A 266 -17.06 7.89 29.89
N ILE A 267 -17.02 7.32 31.10
CA ILE A 267 -17.78 7.80 32.26
C ILE A 267 -16.97 8.79 33.12
N VAL A 268 -15.67 8.51 33.33
CA VAL A 268 -14.83 9.25 34.28
C VAL A 268 -14.11 10.44 33.65
N THR A 269 -13.85 10.39 32.35
CA THR A 269 -13.15 11.48 31.65
C THR A 269 -14.10 12.37 30.86
N PRO A 270 -13.68 13.59 30.43
CA PRO A 270 -14.49 14.46 29.57
C PRO A 270 -14.68 13.91 28.12
N LEU A 271 -14.36 12.66 27.87
CA LEU A 271 -14.61 12.00 26.59
C LEU A 271 -16.11 11.76 26.40
N ASN A 272 -16.55 11.74 25.14
CA ASN A 272 -17.97 11.57 24.84
C ASN A 272 -18.47 10.16 25.20
N PRO A 273 -19.31 10.00 26.26
CA PRO A 273 -19.81 8.70 26.72
C PRO A 273 -20.60 7.95 25.63
N ILE A 274 -21.30 8.70 24.75
CA ILE A 274 -22.13 8.14 23.68
C ILE A 274 -21.27 7.34 22.68
N LEU A 275 -19.98 7.65 22.57
CA LEU A 275 -19.05 6.90 21.71
C LEU A 275 -18.38 5.76 22.49
N PHE A 276 -17.78 6.04 23.63
CA PHE A 276 -16.92 5.09 24.34
C PHE A 276 -17.69 3.95 25.00
N VAL A 277 -18.86 4.22 25.59
CA VAL A 277 -19.66 3.20 26.30
C VAL A 277 -20.21 2.14 25.32
N PRO A 278 -20.84 2.47 24.18
CA PRO A 278 -21.31 1.46 23.24
C PRO A 278 -20.18 0.61 22.64
N PHE A 279 -19.02 1.22 22.33
CA PHE A 279 -17.86 0.44 21.87
C PHE A 279 -17.36 -0.54 22.93
N GLY A 280 -17.26 -0.11 24.18
CA GLY A 280 -16.89 -0.99 25.29
C GLY A 280 -17.86 -2.15 25.49
N LEU A 281 -19.17 -1.87 25.46
CA LEU A 281 -20.22 -2.89 25.54
C LEU A 281 -20.19 -3.86 24.34
N SER A 282 -19.95 -3.35 23.14
CA SER A 282 -19.83 -4.18 21.93
C SER A 282 -18.67 -5.19 22.04
N LEU A 283 -17.50 -4.75 22.55
CA LEU A 283 -16.37 -5.67 22.76
C LEU A 283 -16.65 -6.74 23.80
N ILE A 284 -17.35 -6.39 24.88
CA ILE A 284 -17.79 -7.35 25.90
C ILE A 284 -18.78 -8.34 25.30
N HIS A 285 -19.73 -7.88 24.49
CA HIS A 285 -20.71 -8.76 23.84
C HIS A 285 -20.06 -9.72 22.82
N ILE A 286 -19.09 -9.25 22.04
CA ILE A 286 -18.32 -10.11 21.11
C ILE A 286 -17.54 -11.20 21.88
N SER A 287 -17.12 -10.94 23.11
CA SER A 287 -16.37 -11.89 23.93
C SER A 287 -17.24 -12.97 24.56
N GLU A 288 -18.57 -12.81 24.59
CA GLU A 288 -19.47 -13.85 25.08
C GLU A 288 -19.47 -15.04 24.12
N PRO A 289 -19.14 -16.27 24.60
CA PRO A 289 -19.22 -17.44 23.75
C PRO A 289 -20.67 -17.60 23.30
N THR A 290 -20.91 -17.46 21.99
CA THR A 290 -22.19 -17.87 21.39
C THR A 290 -22.43 -19.33 21.80
N ARG A 291 -23.35 -19.56 22.73
CA ARG A 291 -23.80 -20.91 23.09
C ARG A 291 -24.20 -21.59 21.79
N PRO A 292 -23.61 -22.73 21.43
CA PRO A 292 -24.16 -23.53 20.32
C PRO A 292 -25.56 -23.94 20.74
N ARG A 293 -26.52 -23.59 19.91
CA ARG A 293 -27.88 -24.17 19.97
C ARG A 293 -27.85 -25.56 19.42
#